data_e09dce420192d2487b2d50fdd3e53d1c
#
_entry.id   e09dce420192d2487b2d50fdd3e53d1c
#
_cell.length_a   1.000
_cell.length_b   1.000
_cell.length_c   1.000
_cell.angle_alpha   90.00
_cell.angle_beta   90.00
_cell.angle_gamma   90.00
#
_symmetry.space_group_name_H-M   'P 1'
#
loop_
_entity.id
_entity.type
_entity.pdbx_description
1 polymer ?
#
loop_
_entity_poly.entity_id
_entity_poly.type
_entity_poly.pdbx_seq_one_letter_code
_entity_poly.pdbx_strand_id
1 'polypeptide(L)'
;GIAVGLSTKIMPHNFIELVKGSIKILEGKVPTIYPDFQTGGQVDVADYQDGRRGGRIKVRATIIEKDKNTLAIIDVPYGTTTGGLIDSILKANDKGKIKIKKVVDNTAKDVEVEIQLPNGISADKTIDALYAFTNCESSISPNACVIVNDKPMFLGVSDILKINTENTVDLLRAELEIKRGELEEKWHFSSLEKIFIEERIYRDIEEEETWEGVIAAIDKGLQPFIKNLRRAVTEEDIIRLTEIKIKRISKFDAFK
;
A
#
# COMPACT_ATOMS: atom_id res chain seq x y z
N GLY A 1 -16.08 3.63 -0.94
CA GLY A 1 -16.15 5.07 -1.22
C GLY A 1 -17.38 5.44 -2.03
N ILE A 2 -17.82 6.65 -1.89
CA ILE A 2 -18.99 7.22 -2.58
C ILE A 2 -18.57 8.53 -3.23
N ALA A 3 -18.89 8.68 -4.53
CA ALA A 3 -18.78 9.92 -5.28
C ALA A 3 -20.11 10.17 -6.00
N VAL A 4 -20.30 11.35 -6.60
CA VAL A 4 -21.51 11.65 -7.37
C VAL A 4 -21.60 10.70 -8.57
N GLY A 5 -22.64 9.85 -8.58
CA GLY A 5 -22.89 8.87 -9.64
C GLY A 5 -22.03 7.59 -9.60
N LEU A 6 -21.04 7.49 -8.69
CA LEU A 6 -20.16 6.33 -8.56
C LEU A 6 -20.00 5.90 -7.12
N SER A 7 -19.86 4.59 -6.91
CA SER A 7 -19.52 4.01 -5.61
C SER A 7 -18.47 2.91 -5.78
N THR A 8 -17.65 2.71 -4.76
CA THR A 8 -16.72 1.59 -4.71
C THR A 8 -16.85 0.87 -3.37
N LYS A 9 -16.80 -0.45 -3.41
CA LYS A 9 -16.84 -1.34 -2.25
C LYS A 9 -15.83 -2.47 -2.45
N ILE A 10 -14.58 -2.20 -2.11
CA ILE A 10 -13.50 -3.19 -2.13
C ILE A 10 -13.43 -3.81 -0.73
N MET A 11 -13.35 -5.13 -0.68
CA MET A 11 -13.23 -5.87 0.58
C MET A 11 -11.83 -5.74 1.14
N PRO A 12 -11.65 -5.86 2.47
CA PRO A 12 -10.33 -6.01 3.08
C PRO A 12 -9.61 -7.26 2.58
N HIS A 13 -8.28 -7.21 2.56
CA HIS A 13 -7.42 -8.32 2.17
C HIS A 13 -6.22 -8.42 3.10
N ASN A 14 -5.65 -9.61 3.22
CA ASN A 14 -4.45 -9.83 3.99
C ASN A 14 -3.23 -9.17 3.31
N PHE A 15 -2.55 -8.30 4.05
CA PHE A 15 -1.40 -7.54 3.51
C PHE A 15 -0.26 -8.45 3.03
N ILE A 16 0.03 -9.52 3.78
CA ILE A 16 1.08 -10.47 3.41
C ILE A 16 0.73 -11.20 2.11
N GLU A 17 -0.56 -11.55 1.92
CA GLU A 17 -1.03 -12.16 0.68
C GLU A 17 -0.96 -11.20 -0.51
N LEU A 18 -1.26 -9.91 -0.31
CA LEU A 18 -1.09 -8.89 -1.33
C LEU A 18 0.37 -8.74 -1.76
N VAL A 19 1.31 -8.70 -0.80
CA VAL A 19 2.76 -8.64 -1.10
C VAL A 19 3.21 -9.89 -1.86
N LYS A 20 2.79 -11.09 -1.43
CA LYS A 20 3.06 -12.34 -2.15
C LYS A 20 2.42 -12.34 -3.54
N GLY A 21 1.24 -11.75 -3.69
CA GLY A 21 0.56 -11.54 -4.96
C GLY A 21 1.37 -10.65 -5.90
N SER A 22 1.90 -9.53 -5.40
CA SER A 22 2.78 -8.63 -6.17
C SER A 22 4.06 -9.34 -6.64
N ILE A 23 4.67 -10.17 -5.78
CA ILE A 23 5.83 -11.00 -6.18
C ILE A 23 5.46 -11.94 -7.33
N LYS A 24 4.31 -12.63 -7.26
CA LYS A 24 3.84 -13.49 -8.34
C LYS A 24 3.63 -12.73 -9.64
N ILE A 25 3.10 -11.50 -9.58
CA ILE A 25 2.91 -10.64 -10.75
C ILE A 25 4.26 -10.30 -11.39
N LEU A 26 5.27 -9.97 -10.61
CA LEU A 26 6.63 -9.70 -11.10
C LEU A 26 7.27 -10.96 -11.73
N GLU A 27 6.88 -12.15 -11.29
CA GLU A 27 7.28 -13.43 -11.91
C GLU A 27 6.43 -13.80 -13.15
N GLY A 28 5.52 -12.94 -13.59
CA GLY A 28 4.62 -13.19 -14.73
C GLY A 28 3.45 -14.12 -14.43
N LYS A 29 3.14 -14.37 -13.16
CA LYS A 29 2.02 -15.23 -12.72
C LYS A 29 0.81 -14.39 -12.30
N VAL A 30 -0.39 -14.97 -12.43
CA VAL A 30 -1.63 -14.34 -11.95
C VAL A 30 -1.88 -14.79 -10.51
N PRO A 31 -1.95 -13.88 -9.52
CA PRO A 31 -2.31 -14.25 -8.16
C PRO A 31 -3.81 -14.48 -8.04
N THR A 32 -4.21 -15.40 -7.15
CA THR A 32 -5.58 -15.50 -6.66
C THR A 32 -5.64 -14.88 -5.27
N ILE A 33 -6.51 -13.89 -5.07
CA ILE A 33 -6.62 -13.11 -3.85
C ILE A 33 -8.07 -13.12 -3.40
N TYR A 34 -8.29 -13.47 -2.15
CA TYR A 34 -9.61 -13.50 -1.54
C TYR A 34 -9.72 -12.46 -0.41
N PRO A 35 -10.95 -12.00 -0.11
CA PRO A 35 -11.18 -11.16 1.06
C PRO A 35 -10.72 -11.84 2.35
N ASP A 36 -10.14 -11.04 3.25
CA ASP A 36 -9.75 -11.44 4.59
C ASP A 36 -10.21 -10.38 5.59
N PHE A 37 -10.93 -10.80 6.63
CA PHE A 37 -11.56 -9.90 7.58
C PHE A 37 -10.91 -10.02 8.96
N GLN A 38 -10.52 -8.89 9.53
CA GLN A 38 -9.94 -8.82 10.88
C GLN A 38 -10.92 -9.25 11.98
N THR A 39 -12.23 -9.19 11.71
CA THR A 39 -13.28 -9.61 12.64
C THR A 39 -13.45 -11.12 12.75
N GLY A 40 -12.68 -11.90 11.99
CA GLY A 40 -12.84 -13.35 11.93
C GLY A 40 -14.09 -13.77 11.16
N GLY A 41 -14.58 -14.97 11.47
CA GLY A 41 -15.71 -15.59 10.78
C GLY A 41 -15.31 -16.41 9.56
N GLN A 42 -16.30 -16.95 8.87
CA GLN A 42 -16.13 -17.75 7.66
C GLN A 42 -16.65 -16.97 6.44
N VAL A 43 -15.97 -17.12 5.30
CA VAL A 43 -16.39 -16.49 4.06
C VAL A 43 -16.55 -17.51 2.94
N ASP A 44 -17.71 -17.50 2.27
CA ASP A 44 -17.92 -18.22 1.02
C ASP A 44 -17.63 -17.27 -0.15
N VAL A 45 -16.65 -17.66 -0.96
CA VAL A 45 -16.11 -16.88 -2.09
C VAL A 45 -16.44 -17.50 -3.44
N ALA A 46 -17.34 -18.49 -3.51
CA ALA A 46 -17.67 -19.19 -4.75
C ALA A 46 -18.11 -18.22 -5.87
N ASP A 47 -18.89 -17.20 -5.52
CA ASP A 47 -19.40 -16.18 -6.44
C ASP A 47 -18.64 -14.85 -6.36
N TYR A 48 -17.43 -14.81 -5.80
CA TYR A 48 -16.66 -13.57 -5.55
C TYR A 48 -16.31 -12.80 -6.82
N GLN A 49 -16.03 -13.49 -7.92
CA GLN A 49 -15.67 -12.91 -9.22
C GLN A 49 -14.54 -11.87 -9.14
N ASP A 50 -13.52 -12.15 -8.31
CA ASP A 50 -12.37 -11.24 -8.10
C ASP A 50 -12.78 -9.83 -7.65
N GLY A 51 -13.87 -9.69 -6.89
CA GLY A 51 -14.37 -8.41 -6.39
C GLY A 51 -15.03 -7.51 -7.42
N ARG A 52 -15.31 -8.01 -8.63
CA ARG A 52 -15.99 -7.26 -9.69
C ARG A 52 -17.46 -7.05 -9.36
N ARG A 53 -18.04 -6.02 -9.97
CA ARG A 53 -19.48 -5.75 -9.91
C ARG A 53 -20.28 -6.96 -10.41
N GLY A 54 -21.27 -7.40 -9.63
CA GLY A 54 -22.06 -8.60 -9.88
C GLY A 54 -21.60 -9.81 -9.07
N GLY A 55 -20.38 -9.80 -8.54
CA GLY A 55 -19.92 -10.80 -7.58
C GLY A 55 -20.63 -10.70 -6.24
N ARG A 56 -20.56 -11.78 -5.46
CA ARG A 56 -21.15 -11.88 -4.12
C ARG A 56 -20.27 -12.74 -3.23
N ILE A 57 -20.18 -12.35 -1.99
CA ILE A 57 -19.62 -13.19 -0.91
C ILE A 57 -20.66 -13.35 0.19
N LYS A 58 -20.60 -14.47 0.90
CA LYS A 58 -21.37 -14.68 2.14
C LYS A 58 -20.41 -14.77 3.30
N VAL A 59 -20.68 -13.99 4.34
CA VAL A 59 -19.89 -13.95 5.56
C VAL A 59 -20.71 -14.50 6.68
N ARG A 60 -20.15 -15.47 7.42
CA ARG A 60 -20.80 -16.15 8.53
C ARG A 60 -20.09 -15.92 9.85
N ALA A 61 -20.86 -15.79 10.93
CA ALA A 61 -20.36 -15.87 12.28
C ALA A 61 -19.76 -17.25 12.56
N THR A 62 -18.77 -17.33 13.41
CA THR A 62 -18.28 -18.60 13.95
C THR A 62 -19.14 -18.98 15.14
N ILE A 63 -19.88 -20.08 15.03
CA ILE A 63 -20.77 -20.59 16.08
C ILE A 63 -20.23 -21.94 16.52
N ILE A 64 -19.99 -22.08 17.81
CA ILE A 64 -19.51 -23.34 18.43
C ILE A 64 -20.52 -23.85 19.46
N GLU A 65 -20.58 -25.14 19.63
CA GLU A 65 -21.32 -25.79 20.69
C GLU A 65 -20.44 -25.86 21.95
N LYS A 66 -20.83 -25.11 23.01
CA LYS A 66 -20.13 -25.14 24.30
C LYS A 66 -20.51 -26.37 25.11
N ASP A 67 -21.80 -26.65 25.13
CA ASP A 67 -22.41 -27.79 25.76
C ASP A 67 -23.71 -28.19 25.08
N LYS A 68 -24.37 -29.26 25.53
CA LYS A 68 -25.57 -29.83 24.91
C LYS A 68 -26.73 -28.84 24.70
N ASN A 69 -26.76 -27.73 25.46
CA ASN A 69 -27.86 -26.75 25.43
C ASN A 69 -27.35 -25.31 25.27
N THR A 70 -26.03 -25.12 25.01
CA THR A 70 -25.43 -23.78 24.91
C THR A 70 -24.58 -23.67 23.65
N LEU A 71 -24.93 -22.71 22.80
CA LEU A 71 -24.12 -22.27 21.67
C LEU A 71 -23.37 -21.01 22.03
N ALA A 72 -22.19 -20.81 21.49
CA ALA A 72 -21.44 -19.56 21.58
C ALA A 72 -21.06 -19.04 20.21
N ILE A 73 -21.31 -17.75 19.96
CA ILE A 73 -20.83 -17.03 18.80
C ILE A 73 -19.54 -16.35 19.24
N ILE A 74 -18.45 -16.70 18.58
CA ILE A 74 -17.09 -16.21 18.90
C ILE A 74 -16.54 -15.21 17.88
N ASP A 75 -17.17 -15.09 16.73
CA ASP A 75 -16.85 -14.08 15.70
C ASP A 75 -18.17 -13.55 15.09
N VAL A 76 -18.20 -12.27 14.75
CA VAL A 76 -19.33 -11.65 14.04
C VAL A 76 -19.02 -11.46 12.55
N PRO A 77 -20.02 -11.57 11.66
CA PRO A 77 -19.83 -11.28 10.25
C PRO A 77 -19.35 -9.85 10.02
N TYR A 78 -18.49 -9.64 9.06
CA TYR A 78 -18.01 -8.31 8.69
C TYR A 78 -19.16 -7.35 8.40
N GLY A 79 -19.12 -6.17 9.01
CA GLY A 79 -20.14 -5.14 8.90
C GLY A 79 -21.33 -5.31 9.84
N THR A 80 -21.29 -6.32 10.71
CA THR A 80 -22.30 -6.56 11.75
C THR A 80 -21.71 -6.22 13.13
N THR A 81 -22.50 -5.60 14.00
CA THR A 81 -22.13 -5.38 15.41
C THR A 81 -22.73 -6.47 16.30
N THR A 82 -22.10 -6.74 17.45
CA THR A 82 -22.63 -7.69 18.44
C THR A 82 -24.07 -7.35 18.84
N GLY A 83 -24.37 -6.08 19.13
CA GLY A 83 -25.72 -5.63 19.46
C GLY A 83 -26.72 -5.87 18.33
N GLY A 84 -26.35 -5.52 17.08
CA GLY A 84 -27.19 -5.75 15.89
C GLY A 84 -27.42 -7.24 15.61
N LEU A 85 -26.43 -8.09 15.91
CA LEU A 85 -26.55 -9.53 15.80
C LEU A 85 -27.56 -10.07 16.84
N ILE A 86 -27.41 -9.68 18.11
CA ILE A 86 -28.30 -10.08 19.20
C ILE A 86 -29.75 -9.65 18.92
N ASP A 87 -29.95 -8.41 18.49
CA ASP A 87 -31.27 -7.91 18.10
C ASP A 87 -31.92 -8.74 17.00
N SER A 88 -31.10 -9.17 15.98
CA SER A 88 -31.62 -10.03 14.92
C SER A 88 -32.02 -11.41 15.41
N ILE A 89 -31.27 -11.97 16.36
CA ILE A 89 -31.55 -13.27 17.00
C ILE A 89 -32.86 -13.18 17.81
N LEU A 90 -33.03 -12.16 18.65
CA LEU A 90 -34.22 -11.93 19.43
C LEU A 90 -35.46 -11.77 18.54
N LYS A 91 -35.36 -10.94 17.48
CA LYS A 91 -36.42 -10.79 16.48
C LYS A 91 -36.81 -12.08 15.78
N ALA A 92 -35.86 -12.95 15.49
CA ALA A 92 -36.09 -14.25 14.85
C ALA A 92 -36.81 -15.20 15.85
N ASN A 93 -36.42 -15.17 17.11
CA ASN A 93 -37.09 -15.91 18.17
C ASN A 93 -38.55 -15.46 18.35
N ASP A 94 -38.80 -14.15 18.44
CA ASP A 94 -40.16 -13.57 18.59
C ASP A 94 -41.07 -13.93 17.41
N LYS A 95 -40.48 -14.04 16.20
CA LYS A 95 -41.19 -14.48 14.99
C LYS A 95 -41.35 -16.01 14.91
N GLY A 96 -40.89 -16.76 15.90
CA GLY A 96 -40.98 -18.23 15.94
C GLY A 96 -40.10 -18.94 14.90
N LYS A 97 -39.11 -18.26 14.29
CA LYS A 97 -38.19 -18.86 13.31
C LYS A 97 -37.12 -19.72 13.99
N ILE A 98 -36.72 -19.33 15.18
CA ILE A 98 -35.79 -20.08 16.04
C ILE A 98 -36.42 -20.22 17.43
N LYS A 99 -35.95 -21.18 18.24
CA LYS A 99 -36.39 -21.36 19.63
C LYS A 99 -35.16 -21.26 20.53
N ILE A 100 -35.03 -20.18 21.26
CA ILE A 100 -33.98 -19.95 22.24
C ILE A 100 -34.60 -19.64 23.62
N LYS A 101 -33.87 -19.95 24.67
CA LYS A 101 -34.26 -19.64 26.04
C LYS A 101 -33.74 -18.28 26.50
N LYS A 102 -32.48 -17.99 26.19
CA LYS A 102 -31.80 -16.77 26.61
C LYS A 102 -30.62 -16.48 25.70
N VAL A 103 -30.29 -15.19 25.49
CA VAL A 103 -29.04 -14.72 24.90
C VAL A 103 -28.31 -13.92 25.96
N VAL A 104 -27.03 -14.13 26.11
CA VAL A 104 -26.14 -13.42 27.03
C VAL A 104 -24.96 -12.89 26.27
N ASP A 105 -24.69 -11.60 26.36
CA ASP A 105 -23.52 -10.97 25.77
C ASP A 105 -22.40 -10.94 26.81
N ASN A 106 -21.38 -11.77 26.61
CA ASN A 106 -20.16 -11.87 27.42
C ASN A 106 -18.97 -11.20 26.72
N THR A 107 -19.23 -10.44 25.62
CA THR A 107 -18.18 -9.79 24.83
C THR A 107 -17.38 -8.82 25.69
N ALA A 108 -16.05 -9.00 25.70
CA ALA A 108 -15.11 -8.09 26.34
C ALA A 108 -14.01 -7.72 25.33
N LYS A 109 -12.80 -8.29 25.44
CA LYS A 109 -11.74 -8.14 24.45
C LYS A 109 -12.06 -8.95 23.18
N ASP A 110 -12.59 -10.16 23.38
CA ASP A 110 -12.99 -11.08 22.33
C ASP A 110 -14.51 -11.18 22.30
N VAL A 111 -15.08 -11.46 21.12
CA VAL A 111 -16.52 -11.63 20.96
C VAL A 111 -16.94 -12.94 21.62
N GLU A 112 -17.97 -12.88 22.48
CA GLU A 112 -18.61 -14.05 23.05
C GLU A 112 -20.09 -13.77 23.32
N VAL A 113 -20.94 -14.28 22.45
CA VAL A 113 -22.40 -14.22 22.64
C VAL A 113 -22.92 -15.64 22.87
N GLU A 114 -23.39 -15.92 24.09
CA GLU A 114 -23.97 -17.21 24.46
C GLU A 114 -25.46 -17.27 24.14
N ILE A 115 -25.89 -18.38 23.56
CA ILE A 115 -27.29 -18.68 23.26
C ILE A 115 -27.67 -19.96 23.98
N GLN A 116 -28.55 -19.85 24.95
CA GLN A 116 -29.11 -20.98 25.70
C GLN A 116 -30.30 -21.55 24.95
N LEU A 117 -30.28 -22.86 24.71
CA LEU A 117 -31.35 -23.61 24.04
C LEU A 117 -32.30 -24.24 25.05
N PRO A 118 -33.61 -24.37 24.75
CA PRO A 118 -34.49 -25.22 25.50
C PRO A 118 -34.09 -26.70 25.40
N ASN A 119 -34.44 -27.48 26.42
CA ASN A 119 -34.18 -28.94 26.40
C ASN A 119 -34.87 -29.60 25.20
N GLY A 120 -34.14 -30.51 24.56
CA GLY A 120 -34.65 -31.25 23.40
C GLY A 120 -34.59 -30.53 22.05
N ILE A 121 -34.02 -29.33 22.00
CA ILE A 121 -33.74 -28.62 20.75
C ILE A 121 -32.36 -29.05 20.24
N SER A 122 -32.26 -29.40 18.95
CA SER A 122 -31.00 -29.77 18.30
C SER A 122 -30.12 -28.54 18.10
N ALA A 123 -28.86 -28.60 18.52
CA ALA A 123 -27.85 -27.57 18.32
C ALA A 123 -27.63 -27.31 16.82
N ASP A 124 -27.36 -28.36 16.01
CA ASP A 124 -27.09 -28.24 14.58
C ASP A 124 -28.23 -27.55 13.82
N LYS A 125 -29.50 -27.98 14.07
CA LYS A 125 -30.66 -27.35 13.43
C LYS A 125 -30.81 -25.89 13.84
N THR A 126 -30.42 -25.54 15.06
CA THR A 126 -30.49 -24.15 15.52
C THR A 126 -29.36 -23.33 14.87
N ILE A 127 -28.18 -23.88 14.71
CA ILE A 127 -27.08 -23.22 13.99
C ILE A 127 -27.49 -22.90 12.54
N ASP A 128 -28.08 -23.88 11.82
CA ASP A 128 -28.59 -23.67 10.47
C ASP A 128 -29.68 -22.59 10.42
N ALA A 129 -30.60 -22.61 11.41
CA ALA A 129 -31.63 -21.61 11.50
C ALA A 129 -31.09 -20.21 11.86
N LEU A 130 -30.05 -20.11 12.68
CA LEU A 130 -29.36 -18.85 12.96
C LEU A 130 -28.75 -18.26 11.69
N TYR A 131 -28.09 -19.05 10.87
CA TYR A 131 -27.57 -18.60 9.58
C TYR A 131 -28.69 -18.18 8.59
N ALA A 132 -29.79 -18.93 8.57
CA ALA A 132 -30.88 -18.68 7.62
C ALA A 132 -31.75 -17.46 7.97
N PHE A 133 -31.94 -17.14 9.28
CA PHE A 133 -32.96 -16.20 9.71
C PHE A 133 -32.43 -15.01 10.51
N THR A 134 -31.14 -14.93 10.75
CA THR A 134 -30.51 -13.85 11.54
C THR A 134 -29.30 -13.25 10.81
N ASN A 135 -28.71 -12.21 11.42
CA ASN A 135 -27.49 -11.61 10.91
C ASN A 135 -26.23 -12.45 11.20
N CYS A 136 -26.37 -13.72 11.61
CA CYS A 136 -25.25 -14.67 11.68
C CYS A 136 -24.67 -15.02 10.29
N GLU A 137 -25.43 -14.84 9.22
CA GLU A 137 -24.94 -14.83 7.84
C GLU A 137 -25.35 -13.49 7.19
N SER A 138 -24.43 -12.87 6.51
CA SER A 138 -24.71 -11.69 5.69
C SER A 138 -24.12 -11.86 4.28
N SER A 139 -24.82 -11.26 3.29
CA SER A 139 -24.36 -11.27 1.90
C SER A 139 -23.82 -9.90 1.53
N ILE A 140 -22.63 -9.87 0.94
CA ILE A 140 -21.97 -8.63 0.52
C ILE A 140 -21.71 -8.70 -0.97
N SER A 141 -22.12 -7.66 -1.70
CA SER A 141 -21.77 -7.51 -3.11
C SER A 141 -20.61 -6.53 -3.24
N PRO A 142 -19.43 -6.99 -3.65
CA PRO A 142 -18.29 -6.12 -3.93
C PRO A 142 -18.55 -5.30 -5.20
N ASN A 143 -17.84 -4.21 -5.34
CA ASN A 143 -17.85 -3.36 -6.52
C ASN A 143 -16.53 -2.57 -6.54
N ALA A 144 -15.50 -3.16 -7.12
CA ALA A 144 -14.21 -2.51 -7.19
C ALA A 144 -14.19 -1.49 -8.35
N CYS A 145 -14.24 -0.21 -7.98
CA CYS A 145 -14.09 0.91 -8.90
C CYS A 145 -12.91 1.75 -8.44
N VAL A 146 -11.93 1.95 -9.31
CA VAL A 146 -10.71 2.72 -9.07
C VAL A 146 -10.49 3.74 -10.19
N ILE A 147 -9.66 4.74 -9.92
CA ILE A 147 -9.27 5.73 -10.93
C ILE A 147 -7.92 5.31 -11.51
N VAL A 148 -7.88 5.11 -12.83
CA VAL A 148 -6.67 4.81 -13.59
C VAL A 148 -6.56 5.83 -14.73
N ASN A 149 -5.46 6.57 -14.80
CA ASN A 149 -5.23 7.63 -15.79
C ASN A 149 -6.42 8.62 -15.86
N ASP A 150 -6.83 9.13 -14.70
CA ASP A 150 -7.93 10.10 -14.51
C ASP A 150 -9.32 9.59 -14.94
N LYS A 151 -9.48 8.29 -15.16
CA LYS A 151 -10.75 7.68 -15.55
C LYS A 151 -11.21 6.63 -14.54
N PRO A 152 -12.51 6.60 -14.16
CA PRO A 152 -13.05 5.53 -13.32
C PRO A 152 -13.09 4.22 -14.11
N MET A 153 -12.54 3.17 -13.52
CA MET A 153 -12.53 1.82 -14.09
C MET A 153 -13.07 0.81 -13.09
N PHE A 154 -13.91 -0.11 -13.56
CA PHE A 154 -14.40 -1.24 -12.79
C PHE A 154 -13.50 -2.44 -13.08
N LEU A 155 -12.69 -2.83 -12.13
CA LEU A 155 -11.63 -3.83 -12.29
C LEU A 155 -11.77 -4.93 -11.24
N GLY A 156 -11.15 -6.08 -11.49
CA GLY A 156 -10.93 -7.09 -10.46
C GLY A 156 -9.82 -6.68 -9.50
N VAL A 157 -9.82 -7.25 -8.30
CA VAL A 157 -8.78 -7.00 -7.28
C VAL A 157 -7.40 -7.40 -7.80
N SER A 158 -7.33 -8.51 -8.54
CA SER A 158 -6.08 -8.97 -9.16
C SER A 158 -5.55 -7.97 -10.20
N ASP A 159 -6.44 -7.37 -11.01
CA ASP A 159 -6.06 -6.33 -11.99
C ASP A 159 -5.57 -5.06 -11.27
N ILE A 160 -6.25 -4.66 -10.20
CA ILE A 160 -5.86 -3.50 -9.38
C ILE A 160 -4.47 -3.72 -8.78
N LEU A 161 -4.23 -4.91 -8.23
CA LEU A 161 -2.93 -5.25 -7.67
C LEU A 161 -1.83 -5.25 -8.74
N LYS A 162 -2.14 -5.74 -9.96
CA LYS A 162 -1.21 -5.73 -11.09
C LYS A 162 -0.82 -4.30 -11.46
N ILE A 163 -1.79 -3.42 -11.67
CA ILE A 163 -1.55 -2.00 -12.00
C ILE A 163 -0.71 -1.34 -10.90
N ASN A 164 -1.05 -1.57 -9.63
CA ASN A 164 -0.31 -1.00 -8.51
C ASN A 164 1.14 -1.51 -8.45
N THR A 165 1.36 -2.80 -8.71
CA THR A 165 2.69 -3.40 -8.74
C THR A 165 3.54 -2.82 -9.88
N GLU A 166 2.98 -2.69 -11.08
CA GLU A 166 3.65 -2.10 -12.24
C GLU A 166 3.99 -0.63 -11.99
N ASN A 167 3.04 0.16 -11.49
CA ASN A 167 3.28 1.56 -11.11
C ASN A 167 4.37 1.69 -10.04
N THR A 168 4.44 0.78 -9.08
CA THR A 168 5.48 0.78 -8.05
C THR A 168 6.86 0.56 -8.66
N VAL A 169 6.99 -0.36 -9.61
CA VAL A 169 8.26 -0.59 -10.33
C VAL A 169 8.68 0.66 -11.10
N ASP A 170 7.74 1.31 -11.80
CA ASP A 170 8.04 2.51 -12.58
C ASP A 170 8.44 3.70 -11.68
N LEU A 171 7.78 3.87 -10.54
CA LEU A 171 8.15 4.89 -9.56
C LEU A 171 9.54 4.65 -8.96
N LEU A 172 9.88 3.40 -8.62
CA LEU A 172 11.21 3.05 -8.12
C LEU A 172 12.29 3.28 -9.18
N ARG A 173 12.00 2.99 -10.45
CA ARG A 173 12.90 3.30 -11.56
C ARG A 173 13.13 4.80 -11.69
N ALA A 174 12.06 5.59 -11.67
CA ALA A 174 12.15 7.04 -11.74
C ALA A 174 12.95 7.64 -10.57
N GLU A 175 12.74 7.13 -9.35
CA GLU A 175 13.52 7.52 -8.16
C GLU A 175 15.02 7.24 -8.36
N LEU A 176 15.37 6.04 -8.86
CA LEU A 176 16.76 5.68 -9.12
C LEU A 176 17.38 6.53 -10.24
N GLU A 177 16.61 6.91 -11.26
CA GLU A 177 17.07 7.81 -12.33
C GLU A 177 17.38 9.21 -11.82
N ILE A 178 16.51 9.76 -10.98
CA ILE A 178 16.74 11.04 -10.31
C ILE A 178 18.01 10.95 -9.45
N LYS A 179 18.12 9.91 -8.64
CA LYS A 179 19.29 9.70 -7.77
C LYS A 179 20.58 9.55 -8.55
N ARG A 180 20.54 8.84 -9.69
CA ARG A 180 21.68 8.74 -10.61
C ARG A 180 22.08 10.12 -11.14
N GLY A 181 21.11 10.93 -11.58
CA GLY A 181 21.37 12.30 -12.06
C GLY A 181 22.02 13.17 -10.99
N GLU A 182 21.52 13.15 -9.75
CA GLU A 182 22.12 13.89 -8.64
C GLU A 182 23.58 13.45 -8.36
N LEU A 183 23.83 12.15 -8.41
CA LEU A 183 25.19 11.62 -8.19
C LEU A 183 26.13 11.94 -9.36
N GLU A 184 25.64 11.92 -10.59
CA GLU A 184 26.42 12.30 -11.77
C GLU A 184 26.80 13.79 -11.73
N GLU A 185 25.87 14.67 -11.34
CA GLU A 185 26.14 16.09 -11.12
C GLU A 185 27.17 16.32 -10.01
N LYS A 186 27.00 15.64 -8.87
CA LYS A 186 27.96 15.72 -7.77
C LYS A 186 29.34 15.23 -8.18
N TRP A 187 29.40 14.14 -8.92
CA TRP A 187 30.67 13.60 -9.45
C TRP A 187 31.32 14.57 -10.44
N HIS A 188 30.54 15.15 -11.38
CA HIS A 188 31.02 16.12 -12.33
C HIS A 188 31.64 17.33 -11.64
N PHE A 189 30.91 17.94 -10.71
CA PHE A 189 31.40 19.10 -9.99
C PHE A 189 32.63 18.78 -9.12
N SER A 190 32.64 17.64 -8.43
CA SER A 190 33.81 17.20 -7.64
C SER A 190 35.03 16.94 -8.52
N SER A 191 34.83 16.47 -9.74
CA SER A 191 35.92 16.29 -10.71
C SER A 191 36.47 17.63 -11.19
N LEU A 192 35.58 18.61 -11.44
CA LEU A 192 35.99 19.98 -11.75
C LEU A 192 36.75 20.64 -10.61
N GLU A 193 36.24 20.54 -9.37
CA GLU A 193 36.97 21.04 -8.17
C GLU A 193 38.37 20.43 -8.08
N LYS A 194 38.46 19.10 -8.29
CA LYS A 194 39.76 18.40 -8.23
C LYS A 194 40.71 18.94 -9.28
N ILE A 195 40.29 19.04 -10.55
CA ILE A 195 41.11 19.57 -11.65
C ILE A 195 41.52 21.01 -11.35
N PHE A 196 40.57 21.86 -10.94
CA PHE A 196 40.79 23.27 -10.62
C PHE A 196 41.88 23.45 -9.56
N ILE A 197 41.90 22.57 -8.53
CA ILE A 197 42.85 22.63 -7.43
C ILE A 197 44.18 21.97 -7.80
N GLU A 198 44.19 20.76 -8.37
CA GLU A 198 45.43 20.00 -8.69
C GLU A 198 46.26 20.68 -9.78
N GLU A 199 45.58 21.17 -10.81
CA GLU A 199 46.23 21.87 -11.94
C GLU A 199 46.48 23.37 -11.64
N ARG A 200 46.05 23.83 -10.45
CA ARG A 200 46.27 25.21 -9.95
C ARG A 200 45.65 26.29 -10.85
N ILE A 201 44.56 25.98 -11.53
CA ILE A 201 43.83 26.91 -12.41
C ILE A 201 43.39 28.18 -11.64
N TYR A 202 43.19 28.07 -10.31
CA TYR A 202 42.89 29.21 -9.45
C TYR A 202 43.99 30.28 -9.42
N ARG A 203 45.20 30.01 -9.93
CA ARG A 203 46.29 31.01 -10.06
C ARG A 203 46.17 31.84 -11.32
N ASP A 204 45.54 31.30 -12.37
CA ASP A 204 45.38 31.99 -13.63
C ASP A 204 44.44 33.17 -13.54
N ILE A 205 43.63 33.24 -12.45
CA ILE A 205 42.71 34.35 -12.17
C ILE A 205 43.31 35.48 -11.30
N GLU A 206 44.51 35.29 -10.74
CA GLU A 206 45.13 36.28 -9.84
C GLU A 206 45.46 37.62 -10.54
N GLU A 207 45.69 37.57 -11.88
CA GLU A 207 46.05 38.75 -12.69
C GLU A 207 44.85 39.32 -13.49
N GLU A 208 43.65 38.72 -13.38
CA GLU A 208 42.50 39.16 -14.13
C GLU A 208 41.76 40.31 -13.42
N GLU A 209 41.53 41.40 -14.14
CA GLU A 209 40.89 42.61 -13.61
C GLU A 209 39.35 42.63 -13.78
N THR A 210 38.80 41.75 -14.64
CA THR A 210 37.37 41.70 -14.94
C THR A 210 36.78 40.36 -14.63
N TRP A 211 35.46 40.32 -14.33
CA TRP A 211 34.73 39.08 -14.09
C TRP A 211 34.71 38.16 -15.32
N GLU A 212 34.50 38.75 -16.48
CA GLU A 212 34.55 38.03 -17.77
C GLU A 212 35.93 37.41 -18.03
N GLY A 213 37.02 38.14 -17.65
CA GLY A 213 38.37 37.63 -17.70
C GLY A 213 38.58 36.41 -16.79
N VAL A 214 38.09 36.49 -15.56
CA VAL A 214 38.15 35.35 -14.61
C VAL A 214 37.46 34.10 -15.19
N ILE A 215 36.23 34.26 -15.72
CA ILE A 215 35.48 33.14 -16.31
C ILE A 215 36.24 32.55 -17.50
N ALA A 216 36.76 33.40 -18.40
CA ALA A 216 37.50 32.97 -19.56
C ALA A 216 38.84 32.25 -19.22
N ALA A 217 39.54 32.72 -18.19
CA ALA A 217 40.77 32.09 -17.71
C ALA A 217 40.49 30.69 -17.15
N ILE A 218 39.46 30.52 -16.34
CA ILE A 218 39.03 29.22 -15.80
C ILE A 218 38.61 28.28 -16.92
N ASP A 219 37.76 28.73 -17.86
CA ASP A 219 37.32 27.91 -18.99
C ASP A 219 38.51 27.43 -19.79
N LYS A 220 39.42 28.32 -20.14
CA LYS A 220 40.67 27.98 -20.86
C LYS A 220 41.54 26.96 -20.10
N GLY A 221 41.69 27.12 -18.80
CA GLY A 221 42.45 26.19 -17.93
C GLY A 221 41.81 24.80 -17.86
N LEU A 222 40.48 24.69 -17.97
CA LEU A 222 39.76 23.42 -17.95
C LEU A 222 39.78 22.70 -19.32
N GLN A 223 39.97 23.39 -20.45
CA GLN A 223 39.88 22.83 -21.81
C GLN A 223 40.68 21.53 -22.01
N PRO A 224 41.91 21.37 -21.50
CA PRO A 224 42.70 20.14 -21.69
C PRO A 224 42.05 18.91 -21.04
N PHE A 225 41.21 19.10 -20.03
CA PHE A 225 40.66 18.07 -19.17
C PHE A 225 39.19 17.72 -19.48
N ILE A 226 38.51 18.47 -20.34
CA ILE A 226 37.08 18.30 -20.69
C ILE A 226 36.77 16.87 -21.17
N LYS A 227 37.70 16.21 -21.89
CA LYS A 227 37.52 14.87 -22.40
C LYS A 227 37.28 13.79 -21.34
N ASN A 228 37.67 14.08 -20.10
CA ASN A 228 37.51 13.17 -18.94
C ASN A 228 36.17 13.39 -18.19
N LEU A 229 35.41 14.39 -18.59
CA LEU A 229 34.14 14.74 -17.97
C LEU A 229 32.97 14.10 -18.71
N ARG A 230 31.88 13.82 -18.01
CA ARG A 230 30.69 13.19 -18.59
C ARG A 230 29.78 14.15 -19.36
N ARG A 231 29.84 15.45 -19.06
CA ARG A 231 29.13 16.49 -19.76
C ARG A 231 30.02 17.70 -19.96
N ALA A 232 29.60 18.60 -20.86
CA ALA A 232 30.26 19.88 -21.06
C ALA A 232 30.26 20.72 -19.80
N VAL A 233 31.32 21.53 -19.63
CA VAL A 233 31.39 22.51 -18.55
C VAL A 233 30.50 23.69 -18.92
N THR A 234 29.69 24.15 -17.99
CA THR A 234 28.82 25.31 -18.16
C THR A 234 29.41 26.52 -17.43
N GLU A 235 28.93 27.72 -17.80
CA GLU A 235 29.31 28.95 -17.10
C GLU A 235 28.95 28.87 -15.61
N GLU A 236 27.79 28.26 -15.28
CA GLU A 236 27.38 28.04 -13.89
C GLU A 236 28.37 27.18 -13.11
N ASP A 237 28.92 26.13 -13.74
CA ASP A 237 29.98 25.32 -13.13
C ASP A 237 31.23 26.14 -12.82
N ILE A 238 31.61 27.01 -13.75
CA ILE A 238 32.78 27.91 -13.58
C ILE A 238 32.51 28.89 -12.43
N ILE A 239 31.36 29.53 -12.39
CA ILE A 239 30.97 30.42 -11.29
C ILE A 239 31.04 29.69 -9.94
N ARG A 240 30.53 28.48 -9.83
CA ARG A 240 30.61 27.66 -8.62
C ARG A 240 32.04 27.32 -8.23
N LEU A 241 32.99 27.19 -9.19
CA LEU A 241 34.40 26.98 -8.87
C LEU A 241 35.01 28.21 -8.20
N THR A 242 34.59 29.42 -8.52
CA THR A 242 35.07 30.66 -7.87
C THR A 242 34.63 30.78 -6.41
N GLU A 243 33.55 30.07 -6.03
CA GLU A 243 33.03 30.06 -4.66
C GLU A 243 33.71 29.04 -3.75
N ILE A 244 34.74 28.33 -4.24
CA ILE A 244 35.45 27.32 -3.45
C ILE A 244 36.18 28.01 -2.27
N LYS A 245 35.95 27.47 -1.10
CA LYS A 245 36.59 27.99 0.12
C LYS A 245 38.13 27.78 0.09
N ILE A 246 38.88 28.80 0.40
CA ILE A 246 40.37 28.78 0.48
C ILE A 246 40.89 27.54 1.25
N LYS A 247 40.17 27.11 2.29
CA LYS A 247 40.50 25.90 3.06
C LYS A 247 40.62 24.64 2.17
N ARG A 248 39.81 24.51 1.11
CA ARG A 248 39.88 23.37 0.16
C ARG A 248 41.07 23.43 -0.78
N ILE A 249 41.62 24.61 -1.02
CA ILE A 249 42.80 24.83 -1.88
C ILE A 249 44.09 24.50 -1.11
N SER A 250 44.05 24.48 0.21
CA SER A 250 45.24 24.19 1.02
C SER A 250 45.67 22.73 0.90
N LYS A 251 46.97 22.46 0.90
CA LYS A 251 47.54 21.10 0.79
C LYS A 251 47.02 20.10 1.84
N PHE A 252 46.43 20.59 2.93
CA PHE A 252 45.96 19.77 4.04
C PHE A 252 44.63 19.07 3.75
N ASP A 253 43.77 19.64 2.89
CA ASP A 253 42.47 19.09 2.56
C ASP A 253 42.41 18.44 1.16
N ALA A 254 43.47 18.51 0.34
CA ALA A 254 43.52 17.94 -0.99
C ALA A 254 43.60 16.38 -1.02
N PHE A 255 43.80 15.75 0.15
CA PHE A 255 43.96 14.30 0.30
C PHE A 255 42.90 13.67 1.22
N LYS A 256 41.83 14.38 1.56
CA LYS A 256 40.62 13.83 2.21
C LYS A 256 39.43 13.93 1.27
#